data_22b0f011d07e7f8211208436a77f216d
#
_entry.id   22b0f011d07e7f8211208436a77f216d
#
_cell.length_a   1.000
_cell.length_b   1.000
_cell.length_c   1.000
_cell.angle_alpha   90.00
_cell.angle_beta   90.00
_cell.angle_gamma   90.00
#
_symmetry.space_group_name_H-M   'P 1'
#
loop_
_entity.id
_entity.type
_entity.pdbx_description
1 polymer ?
#
loop_
_entity_poly.entity_id
_entity_poly.type
_entity_poly.pdbx_seq_one_letter_code
_entity_poly.pdbx_strand_id
1 'polypeptide(L)'
;MATPPEEAQLEQLNKIENELELQRDWAKYRWEKAITDCYQNYWVNYCLGNARAEYRKEIDPIRSQEIALHETQRKLRESLKNQKDTQRAAERAAPAKAAERTENQREYEQKQKDAAARAADREERRKDAPKRAQENKAGTQID
;
A
#
# COMPACT_ATOMS: atom_id res chain seq x y z
N MET A 1 -8.12 0.46 -23.11
CA MET A 1 -9.11 0.58 -22.03
C MET A 1 -9.25 2.04 -21.63
N ALA A 2 -10.47 2.56 -21.66
CA ALA A 2 -10.71 3.92 -21.18
C ALA A 2 -10.48 3.95 -19.66
N THR A 3 -9.62 4.86 -19.19
CA THR A 3 -9.45 5.14 -17.77
C THR A 3 -10.81 5.55 -17.19
N PRO A 4 -11.21 5.04 -16.00
CA PRO A 4 -12.43 5.49 -15.37
C PRO A 4 -12.45 7.02 -15.25
N PRO A 5 -13.62 7.68 -15.39
CA PRO A 5 -13.70 9.14 -15.32
C PRO A 5 -13.16 9.69 -13.98
N GLU A 6 -13.22 8.90 -12.93
CA GLU A 6 -12.68 9.26 -11.61
C GLU A 6 -11.14 9.29 -11.58
N GLU A 7 -10.47 8.39 -12.31
CA GLU A 7 -9.00 8.42 -12.44
C GLU A 7 -8.55 9.66 -13.22
N ALA A 8 -9.26 10.03 -14.26
CA ALA A 8 -8.99 11.25 -15.01
C ALA A 8 -9.18 12.50 -14.15
N GLN A 9 -10.22 12.53 -13.30
CA GLN A 9 -10.44 13.61 -12.34
C GLN A 9 -9.29 13.68 -11.33
N LEU A 10 -8.82 12.53 -10.84
CA LEU A 10 -7.70 12.47 -9.88
C LEU A 10 -6.41 13.01 -10.51
N GLU A 11 -6.14 12.70 -11.76
CA GLU A 11 -4.99 13.25 -12.49
C GLU A 11 -5.07 14.77 -12.64
N GLN A 12 -6.25 15.30 -12.95
CA GLN A 12 -6.48 16.76 -13.02
C GLN A 12 -6.24 17.42 -11.67
N LEU A 13 -6.73 16.82 -10.59
CA LEU A 13 -6.51 17.31 -9.23
C LEU A 13 -5.02 17.28 -8.84
N ASN A 14 -4.29 16.27 -9.27
CA ASN A 14 -2.84 16.20 -9.06
C ASN A 14 -2.10 17.32 -9.80
N LYS A 15 -2.54 17.71 -10.99
CA LYS A 15 -1.98 18.85 -11.72
C LYS A 15 -2.25 20.17 -10.98
N ILE A 16 -3.45 20.35 -10.46
CA ILE A 16 -3.82 21.52 -9.64
C ILE A 16 -2.97 21.56 -8.37
N GLU A 17 -2.75 20.42 -7.73
CA GLU A 17 -1.87 20.30 -6.56
C GLU A 17 -0.45 20.78 -6.87
N ASN A 18 0.11 20.39 -8.00
CA ASN A 18 1.43 20.81 -8.43
C ASN A 18 1.49 22.34 -8.69
N GLU A 19 0.43 22.91 -9.26
CA GLU A 19 0.33 24.36 -9.46
C GLU A 19 0.26 25.12 -8.13
N LEU A 20 -0.53 24.63 -7.18
CA LEU A 20 -0.63 25.23 -5.84
C LEU A 20 0.68 25.13 -5.07
N GLU A 21 1.38 24.02 -5.20
CA GLU A 21 2.71 23.82 -4.61
C GLU A 21 3.71 24.83 -5.18
N LEU A 22 3.68 25.03 -6.50
CA LEU A 22 4.52 26.04 -7.15
C LEU A 22 4.17 27.45 -6.69
N GLN A 23 2.90 27.79 -6.56
CA GLN A 23 2.47 29.08 -6.01
C GLN A 23 2.94 29.30 -4.56
N ARG A 24 2.88 28.24 -3.76
CA ARG A 24 3.39 28.27 -2.38
C ARG A 24 4.89 28.53 -2.33
N ASP A 25 5.64 27.86 -3.19
CA ASP A 25 7.10 28.05 -3.28
C ASP A 25 7.47 29.47 -3.70
N TRP A 26 6.73 30.06 -4.65
CA TRP A 26 6.90 31.45 -5.05
C TRP A 26 6.54 32.44 -3.93
N ALA A 27 5.46 32.18 -3.20
CA ALA A 27 5.09 33.01 -2.05
C ALA A 27 6.18 32.97 -0.96
N LYS A 28 6.73 31.78 -0.69
CA LYS A 28 7.83 31.60 0.25
C LYS A 28 9.09 32.34 -0.21
N TYR A 29 9.42 32.27 -1.48
CA TYR A 29 10.54 32.99 -2.06
C TYR A 29 10.40 34.50 -1.87
N ARG A 30 9.24 35.07 -2.19
CA ARG A 30 8.95 36.49 -2.01
C ARG A 30 9.04 36.90 -0.54
N TRP A 31 8.58 36.06 0.36
CA TRP A 31 8.67 36.28 1.80
C TRP A 31 10.12 36.28 2.28
N GLU A 32 10.91 35.31 1.89
CA GLU A 32 12.34 35.23 2.24
C GLU A 32 13.12 36.45 1.72
N LYS A 33 12.83 36.88 0.49
CA LYS A 33 13.41 38.07 -0.10
C LYS A 33 13.01 39.34 0.67
N ALA A 34 11.73 39.45 1.03
CA ALA A 34 11.23 40.60 1.82
C ALA A 34 11.88 40.62 3.20
N ILE A 35 12.09 39.50 3.85
CA ILE A 35 12.82 39.43 5.14
C ILE A 35 14.26 39.91 4.97
N THR A 36 14.96 39.45 3.95
CA THR A 36 16.33 39.88 3.67
C THR A 36 16.41 41.38 3.44
N ASP A 37 15.48 41.94 2.68
CA ASP A 37 15.40 43.39 2.42
C ASP A 37 15.08 44.16 3.71
N CYS A 38 14.26 43.63 4.61
CA CYS A 38 13.92 44.23 5.89
C CYS A 38 15.14 44.47 6.80
N TYR A 39 16.10 43.52 6.80
CA TYR A 39 17.32 43.66 7.62
C TYR A 39 18.23 44.80 7.15
N GLN A 40 18.03 45.31 5.96
CA GLN A 40 18.75 46.48 5.43
C GLN A 40 18.03 47.79 5.77
N ASN A 41 16.81 47.75 6.29
CA ASN A 41 16.03 48.93 6.65
C ASN A 41 16.25 49.34 8.09
N TYR A 42 16.06 50.67 8.36
CA TYR A 42 16.17 51.20 9.70
C TYR A 42 15.12 50.66 10.67
N TRP A 43 13.88 50.44 10.22
CA TRP A 43 12.75 49.90 11.00
C TRP A 43 12.56 48.44 10.74
N VAL A 44 13.48 47.59 11.17
CA VAL A 44 13.50 46.15 10.89
C VAL A 44 12.22 45.46 11.38
N ASN A 45 11.81 45.68 12.63
CA ASN A 45 10.65 45.02 13.21
C ASN A 45 9.33 45.38 12.52
N TYR A 46 9.19 46.67 12.13
CA TYR A 46 8.03 47.13 11.40
C TYR A 46 7.96 46.51 9.99
N CYS A 47 9.09 46.46 9.31
CA CYS A 47 9.24 45.84 8.00
C CYS A 47 8.91 44.32 8.07
N LEU A 48 9.44 43.62 9.06
CA LEU A 48 9.17 42.19 9.26
C LEU A 48 7.67 41.91 9.52
N GLY A 49 7.00 42.77 10.30
CA GLY A 49 5.57 42.68 10.55
C GLY A 49 4.75 42.84 9.27
N ASN A 50 5.10 43.79 8.42
CA ASN A 50 4.48 43.99 7.10
C ASN A 50 4.75 42.83 6.15
N ALA A 51 5.98 42.31 6.14
CA ALA A 51 6.35 41.14 5.33
C ALA A 51 5.54 39.90 5.71
N ARG A 52 5.34 39.68 7.01
CA ARG A 52 4.49 38.59 7.50
C ARG A 52 3.01 38.76 7.08
N ALA A 53 2.50 39.98 7.17
CA ALA A 53 1.13 40.29 6.77
C ALA A 53 0.90 40.01 5.28
N GLU A 54 1.83 40.45 4.44
CA GLU A 54 1.78 40.18 2.99
C GLU A 54 1.88 38.68 2.69
N TYR A 55 2.78 37.98 3.36
CA TYR A 55 2.92 36.53 3.20
C TYR A 55 1.64 35.79 3.58
N ARG A 56 1.00 36.16 4.69
CA ARG A 56 -0.28 35.57 5.09
C ARG A 56 -1.37 35.80 4.07
N LYS A 57 -1.45 36.99 3.49
CA LYS A 57 -2.42 37.30 2.43
C LYS A 57 -2.23 36.41 1.20
N GLU A 58 -0.99 36.03 0.88
CA GLU A 58 -0.70 35.15 -0.24
C GLU A 58 -0.91 33.68 0.12
N ILE A 59 -0.47 33.23 1.30
CA ILE A 59 -0.44 31.84 1.68
C ILE A 59 -1.79 31.30 2.15
N ASP A 60 -2.60 32.11 2.84
CA ASP A 60 -3.88 31.64 3.39
C ASP A 60 -4.86 31.16 2.32
N PRO A 61 -5.06 31.85 1.19
CA PRO A 61 -5.88 31.34 0.11
C PRO A 61 -5.33 30.04 -0.50
N ILE A 62 -4.02 29.94 -0.63
CA ILE A 62 -3.35 28.73 -1.17
C ILE A 62 -3.59 27.54 -0.25
N ARG A 63 -3.43 27.72 1.06
CA ARG A 63 -3.69 26.69 2.07
C ARG A 63 -5.15 26.23 2.06
N SER A 64 -6.08 27.17 1.94
CA SER A 64 -7.51 26.86 1.86
C SER A 64 -7.83 26.00 0.64
N GLN A 65 -7.24 26.35 -0.50
CA GLN A 65 -7.39 25.58 -1.75
C GLN A 65 -6.74 24.19 -1.63
N GLU A 66 -5.56 24.11 -1.01
CA GLU A 66 -4.87 22.83 -0.78
C GLU A 66 -5.70 21.89 0.10
N ILE A 67 -6.29 22.41 1.19
CA ILE A 67 -7.13 21.62 2.09
C ILE A 67 -8.37 21.08 1.35
N ALA A 68 -9.05 21.93 0.59
CA ALA A 68 -10.21 21.53 -0.20
C ALA A 68 -9.84 20.49 -1.26
N LEU A 69 -8.70 20.67 -1.92
CA LEU A 69 -8.16 19.77 -2.93
C LEU A 69 -7.84 18.40 -2.33
N HIS A 70 -7.13 18.36 -1.20
CA HIS A 70 -6.77 17.11 -0.53
C HIS A 70 -8.00 16.34 -0.07
N GLU A 71 -9.01 17.03 0.41
CA GLU A 71 -10.29 16.39 0.78
C GLU A 71 -10.98 15.76 -0.43
N THR A 72 -11.05 16.46 -1.55
CA THR A 72 -11.59 15.93 -2.80
C THR A 72 -10.79 14.74 -3.32
N GLN A 73 -9.46 14.83 -3.30
CA GLN A 73 -8.58 13.72 -3.68
C GLN A 73 -8.80 12.49 -2.79
N ARG A 74 -8.93 12.71 -1.49
CA ARG A 74 -9.19 11.62 -0.53
C ARG A 74 -10.51 10.91 -0.84
N LYS A 75 -11.57 11.67 -1.08
CA LYS A 75 -12.89 11.12 -1.45
C LYS A 75 -12.84 10.31 -2.74
N LEU A 76 -12.14 10.82 -3.75
CA LEU A 76 -11.96 10.12 -5.03
C LEU A 76 -11.15 8.82 -4.88
N ARG A 77 -10.08 8.85 -4.11
CA ARG A 77 -9.28 7.64 -3.83
C ARG A 77 -10.09 6.59 -3.07
N GLU A 78 -10.91 7.02 -2.12
CA GLU A 78 -11.80 6.14 -1.38
C GLU A 78 -12.86 5.51 -2.29
N SER A 79 -13.47 6.31 -3.18
CA SER A 79 -14.42 5.83 -4.18
C SER A 79 -13.78 4.80 -5.12
N LEU A 80 -12.58 5.08 -5.64
CA LEU A 80 -11.82 4.17 -6.50
C LEU A 80 -11.47 2.86 -5.77
N LYS A 81 -11.06 2.97 -4.53
CA LYS A 81 -10.76 1.80 -3.70
C LYS A 81 -12.02 0.94 -3.50
N ASN A 82 -13.15 1.57 -3.18
CA ASN A 82 -14.41 0.86 -3.01
C ASN A 82 -14.86 0.16 -4.29
N GLN A 83 -14.68 0.78 -5.45
CA GLN A 83 -14.97 0.17 -6.74
C GLN A 83 -14.08 -1.06 -6.99
N LYS A 84 -12.78 -0.95 -6.73
CA LYS A 84 -11.84 -2.06 -6.85
C LYS A 84 -12.19 -3.20 -5.89
N ASP A 85 -12.54 -2.88 -4.65
CA ASP A 85 -12.93 -3.88 -3.66
C ASP A 85 -14.24 -4.58 -4.07
N THR A 86 -15.21 -3.84 -4.60
CA THR A 86 -16.45 -4.41 -5.14
C THR A 86 -16.18 -5.33 -6.32
N GLN A 87 -15.32 -4.92 -7.25
CA GLN A 87 -14.93 -5.75 -8.40
C GLN A 87 -14.23 -7.03 -7.94
N ARG A 88 -13.30 -6.95 -6.99
CA ARG A 88 -12.62 -8.11 -6.43
C ARG A 88 -13.58 -9.05 -5.72
N ALA A 89 -14.54 -8.51 -4.97
CA ALA A 89 -15.57 -9.31 -4.32
C ALA A 89 -16.46 -10.03 -5.35
N ALA A 90 -16.85 -9.33 -6.42
CA ALA A 90 -17.61 -9.92 -7.53
C ALA A 90 -16.81 -11.04 -8.24
N GLU A 91 -15.52 -10.80 -8.49
CA GLU A 91 -14.64 -11.80 -9.10
C GLU A 91 -14.46 -13.03 -8.21
N ARG A 92 -14.34 -12.84 -6.89
CA ARG A 92 -14.26 -13.94 -5.92
C ARG A 92 -15.57 -14.74 -5.84
N ALA A 93 -16.69 -14.07 -5.99
CA ALA A 93 -18.02 -14.67 -6.00
C ALA A 93 -18.35 -15.34 -7.34
N ALA A 94 -17.57 -15.10 -8.40
CA ALA A 94 -17.77 -15.72 -9.71
C ALA A 94 -17.72 -17.25 -9.59
N PRO A 95 -18.66 -17.99 -10.23
CA PRO A 95 -18.75 -19.45 -10.09
C PRO A 95 -17.46 -20.19 -10.46
N ALA A 96 -16.72 -19.71 -11.46
CA ALA A 96 -15.46 -20.30 -11.88
C ALA A 96 -14.37 -20.24 -10.80
N LYS A 97 -14.23 -19.08 -10.15
CA LYS A 97 -13.24 -18.91 -9.06
C LYS A 97 -13.66 -19.60 -7.76
N ALA A 98 -14.96 -19.68 -7.49
CA ALA A 98 -15.47 -20.44 -6.35
C ALA A 98 -15.16 -21.92 -6.51
N ALA A 99 -15.34 -22.47 -7.70
CA ALA A 99 -14.98 -23.86 -8.04
C ALA A 99 -13.48 -24.10 -7.91
N GLU A 100 -12.65 -23.19 -8.42
CA GLU A 100 -11.19 -23.25 -8.31
C GLU A 100 -10.73 -23.26 -6.86
N ARG A 101 -11.30 -22.40 -6.02
CA ARG A 101 -10.98 -22.37 -4.57
C ARG A 101 -11.36 -23.67 -3.87
N THR A 102 -12.52 -24.23 -4.20
CA THR A 102 -12.97 -25.51 -3.65
C THR A 102 -12.01 -26.64 -4.05
N GLU A 103 -11.58 -26.64 -5.29
CA GLU A 103 -10.62 -27.62 -5.82
C GLU A 103 -9.24 -27.45 -5.15
N ASN A 104 -8.74 -26.23 -5.03
CA ASN A 104 -7.49 -25.94 -4.35
C ASN A 104 -7.53 -26.36 -2.87
N GLN A 105 -8.65 -26.15 -2.19
CA GLN A 105 -8.84 -26.58 -0.82
C GLN A 105 -8.83 -28.08 -0.69
N ARG A 106 -9.48 -28.82 -1.61
CA ARG A 106 -9.45 -30.28 -1.66
C ARG A 106 -8.02 -30.80 -1.88
N GLU A 107 -7.28 -30.18 -2.80
CA GLU A 107 -5.89 -30.56 -3.04
C GLU A 107 -5.02 -30.32 -1.81
N TYR A 108 -5.21 -29.21 -1.13
CA TYR A 108 -4.49 -28.89 0.12
C TYR A 108 -4.80 -29.93 1.20
N GLU A 109 -6.06 -30.25 1.43
CA GLU A 109 -6.48 -31.27 2.39
C GLU A 109 -5.90 -32.65 2.04
N GLN A 110 -5.90 -33.01 0.76
CA GLN A 110 -5.31 -34.24 0.29
C GLN A 110 -3.80 -34.29 0.53
N LYS A 111 -3.09 -33.20 0.26
CA LYS A 111 -1.66 -33.10 0.57
C LYS A 111 -1.38 -33.23 2.06
N GLN A 112 -2.23 -32.67 2.90
CA GLN A 112 -2.10 -32.80 4.36
C GLN A 112 -2.32 -34.25 4.81
N LYS A 113 -3.31 -34.94 4.28
CA LYS A 113 -3.55 -36.34 4.56
C LYS A 113 -2.40 -37.25 4.09
N ASP A 114 -1.89 -36.99 2.90
CA ASP A 114 -0.74 -37.72 2.34
C ASP A 114 0.52 -37.48 3.16
N ALA A 115 0.76 -36.25 3.62
CA ALA A 115 1.88 -35.93 4.50
C ALA A 115 1.77 -36.62 5.86
N ALA A 116 0.56 -36.66 6.44
CA ALA A 116 0.29 -37.36 7.69
C ALA A 116 0.49 -38.88 7.53
N ALA A 117 0.00 -39.47 6.43
CA ALA A 117 0.20 -40.88 6.12
C ALA A 117 1.69 -41.22 5.96
N ARG A 118 2.44 -40.40 5.27
CA ARG A 118 3.90 -40.58 5.11
C ARG A 118 4.65 -40.45 6.43
N ALA A 119 4.23 -39.54 7.30
CA ALA A 119 4.83 -39.38 8.62
C ALA A 119 4.54 -40.59 9.50
N ALA A 120 3.33 -41.12 9.48
CA ALA A 120 2.94 -42.33 10.20
C ALA A 120 3.73 -43.56 9.69
N ASP A 121 3.87 -43.70 8.38
CA ASP A 121 4.66 -44.78 7.76
C ASP A 121 6.14 -44.69 8.14
N ARG A 122 6.71 -43.50 8.16
CA ARG A 122 8.10 -43.28 8.63
C ARG A 122 8.26 -43.66 10.10
N GLU A 123 7.27 -43.37 10.92
CA GLU A 123 7.33 -43.72 12.35
C GLU A 123 7.25 -45.22 12.58
N GLU A 124 6.38 -45.93 11.85
CA GLU A 124 6.33 -47.41 11.88
C GLU A 124 7.64 -48.03 11.42
N ARG A 125 8.21 -47.54 10.33
CA ARG A 125 9.51 -48.02 9.84
C ARG A 125 10.61 -47.77 10.86
N ARG A 126 10.57 -46.66 11.57
CA ARG A 126 11.51 -46.33 12.63
C ARG A 126 11.41 -47.30 13.82
N LYS A 127 10.18 -47.68 14.19
CA LYS A 127 9.90 -48.64 15.24
C LYS A 127 10.36 -50.07 14.85
N ASP A 128 10.23 -50.43 13.60
CA ASP A 128 10.61 -51.74 13.06
C ASP A 128 12.07 -51.80 12.67
N ALA A 129 12.79 -50.71 12.63
CA ALA A 129 14.22 -50.67 12.28
C ALA A 129 15.09 -51.61 13.14
N PRO A 130 14.93 -51.71 14.48
CA PRO A 130 15.65 -52.66 15.27
C PRO A 130 15.41 -54.12 14.92
N LYS A 131 14.17 -54.48 14.61
CA LYS A 131 13.79 -55.84 14.17
C LYS A 131 14.42 -56.20 12.82
N ARG A 132 14.35 -55.29 11.85
CA ARG A 132 14.97 -55.46 10.52
C ARG A 132 16.45 -55.63 10.60
N ALA A 133 17.12 -54.84 11.49
CA ALA A 133 18.56 -54.98 11.72
C ALA A 133 18.93 -56.35 12.31
N GLN A 134 18.12 -56.89 13.21
CA GLN A 134 18.32 -58.24 13.77
C GLN A 134 18.07 -59.33 12.73
N GLU A 135 17.05 -59.21 11.91
CA GLU A 135 16.76 -60.16 10.81
C GLU A 135 17.87 -60.18 9.77
N ASN A 136 18.40 -59.02 9.41
CA ASN A 136 19.52 -58.92 8.48
C ASN A 136 20.81 -59.49 9.05
N LYS A 137 21.06 -59.34 10.36
CA LYS A 137 22.20 -59.96 11.02
C LYS A 137 22.08 -61.48 11.07
N ALA A 138 20.89 -62.02 11.29
CA ALA A 138 20.62 -63.46 11.25
C ALA A 138 20.80 -64.03 9.84
N GLY A 139 20.48 -63.28 8.79
CA GLY A 139 20.68 -63.66 7.39
C GLY A 139 22.13 -63.63 6.91
N THR A 140 23.01 -62.93 7.60
CA THR A 140 24.44 -62.89 7.27
C THR A 140 25.30 -63.94 7.99
N GLN A 141 24.72 -64.77 8.85
CA GLN A 141 25.41 -65.84 9.56
C GLN A 141 25.31 -67.22 8.87
N ILE A 142 25.04 -67.24 7.59
CA ILE A 142 25.05 -68.49 6.83
C ILE A 142 26.43 -68.64 6.15
N ASP A 143 27.32 -69.33 6.82
CA ASP A 143 28.39 -70.14 6.23
C ASP A 143 28.34 -71.52 6.77
#